data_f84cd5af1b6aeadbd67a1c22073278f7
#
_entry.id   f84cd5af1b6aeadbd67a1c22073278f7
#
_cell.length_a   1.000
_cell.length_b   1.000
_cell.length_c   1.000
_cell.angle_alpha   90.00
_cell.angle_beta   90.00
_cell.angle_gamma   90.00
#
_symmetry.space_group_name_H-M   'P 1'
#
loop_
_entity.id
_entity.type
_entity.pdbx_description
1 polymer ?
#
loop_
_entity_poly.entity_id
_entity_poly.type
_entity_poly.pdbx_seq_one_letter_code
_entity_poly.pdbx_strand_id
1 'polypeptide(L)'
;MKSGIRTAWRFFGVSICVGVVAFIATAFWFVVSHRTSTGASAQLADVEFARLRARFAGQQPLLDMQRREVSAALAPPAGPAQLHSFHTVIFDTRGRQRLVRIDVPYWFGRRFARHDGEFTWLGELTFLDDTEFDPEAIRLSVDQIERRGPGLVADYAHPGGGQFISWVD
;
A
#
# COMPACT_ATOMS: atom_id res chain seq x y z
N MET A 1 6.97 -0.20 -53.71
CA MET A 1 7.60 -0.37 -52.39
C MET A 1 7.05 0.52 -51.23
N LYS A 2 6.25 1.57 -51.51
CA LYS A 2 5.73 2.47 -50.44
C LYS A 2 4.52 1.94 -49.63
N SER A 3 3.78 0.93 -50.13
CA SER A 3 2.57 0.41 -49.48
C SER A 3 2.88 -0.52 -48.26
N GLY A 4 3.93 -1.32 -48.37
CA GLY A 4 4.28 -2.25 -47.30
C GLY A 4 4.74 -1.57 -45.96
N ILE A 5 5.41 -0.43 -46.08
CA ILE A 5 5.88 0.34 -44.91
C ILE A 5 4.69 0.89 -44.14
N ARG A 6 3.67 1.43 -44.82
CA ARG A 6 2.48 1.98 -44.15
C ARG A 6 1.67 0.90 -43.42
N THR A 7 1.62 -0.29 -43.99
CA THR A 7 0.94 -1.45 -43.37
C THR A 7 1.69 -1.93 -42.13
N ALA A 8 3.02 -2.04 -42.20
CA ALA A 8 3.87 -2.40 -41.06
C ALA A 8 3.72 -1.41 -39.88
N TRP A 9 3.70 -0.11 -40.14
CA TRP A 9 3.49 0.93 -39.12
C TRP A 9 2.10 0.85 -38.46
N ARG A 10 1.06 0.49 -39.22
CA ARG A 10 -0.29 0.27 -38.67
C ARG A 10 -0.32 -0.94 -37.75
N PHE A 11 0.27 -2.06 -38.13
CA PHE A 11 0.36 -3.24 -37.25
C PHE A 11 1.17 -2.96 -36.01
N PHE A 12 2.28 -2.24 -36.11
CA PHE A 12 3.08 -1.85 -34.98
C PHE A 12 2.31 -0.95 -34.01
N GLY A 13 1.60 0.06 -34.51
CA GLY A 13 0.75 0.93 -33.69
C GLY A 13 -0.37 0.16 -32.97
N VAL A 14 -1.06 -0.75 -33.69
CA VAL A 14 -2.11 -1.59 -33.09
C VAL A 14 -1.52 -2.50 -32.01
N SER A 15 -0.37 -3.12 -32.25
CA SER A 15 0.29 -3.98 -31.25
C SER A 15 0.67 -3.23 -29.97
N ILE A 16 1.17 -2.00 -30.11
CA ILE A 16 1.45 -1.14 -28.94
C ILE A 16 0.17 -0.82 -28.18
N CYS A 17 -0.89 -0.41 -28.87
CA CYS A 17 -2.18 -0.11 -28.23
C CYS A 17 -2.74 -1.32 -27.48
N VAL A 18 -2.72 -2.50 -28.11
CA VAL A 18 -3.18 -3.75 -27.46
C VAL A 18 -2.31 -4.08 -26.24
N GLY A 19 -0.98 -3.91 -26.34
CA GLY A 19 -0.06 -4.13 -25.23
C GLY A 19 -0.32 -3.20 -24.05
N VAL A 20 -0.55 -1.91 -24.33
CA VAL A 20 -0.88 -0.91 -23.30
C VAL A 20 -2.22 -1.23 -22.64
N VAL A 21 -3.26 -1.54 -23.40
CA VAL A 21 -4.58 -1.91 -22.88
C VAL A 21 -4.49 -3.16 -22.01
N ALA A 22 -3.78 -4.20 -22.48
CA ALA A 22 -3.58 -5.42 -21.71
C ALA A 22 -2.81 -5.16 -20.42
N PHE A 23 -1.79 -4.32 -20.44
CA PHE A 23 -1.03 -3.92 -19.25
C PHE A 23 -1.91 -3.19 -18.24
N ILE A 24 -2.69 -2.20 -18.69
CA ILE A 24 -3.61 -1.45 -17.82
C ILE A 24 -4.66 -2.39 -17.21
N ALA A 25 -5.26 -3.26 -18.02
CA ALA A 25 -6.25 -4.23 -17.55
C ALA A 25 -5.66 -5.20 -16.52
N THR A 26 -4.44 -5.67 -16.73
CA THR A 26 -3.75 -6.57 -15.79
C THR A 26 -3.40 -5.85 -14.49
N ALA A 27 -2.90 -4.63 -14.58
CA ALA A 27 -2.58 -3.80 -13.41
C ALA A 27 -3.85 -3.49 -12.60
N PHE A 28 -4.94 -3.13 -13.26
CA PHE A 28 -6.23 -2.89 -12.62
C PHE A 28 -6.76 -4.17 -11.94
N TRP A 29 -6.76 -5.29 -12.64
CA TRP A 29 -7.17 -6.57 -12.08
C TRP A 29 -6.31 -6.97 -10.87
N PHE A 30 -5.00 -6.75 -10.96
CA PHE A 30 -4.08 -7.01 -9.86
C PHE A 30 -4.45 -6.19 -8.62
N VAL A 31 -4.67 -4.88 -8.76
CA VAL A 31 -5.07 -4.00 -7.64
C VAL A 31 -6.41 -4.44 -7.04
N VAL A 32 -7.40 -4.73 -7.88
CA VAL A 32 -8.73 -5.16 -7.41
C VAL A 32 -8.65 -6.50 -6.68
N SER A 33 -7.83 -7.45 -7.17
CA SER A 33 -7.70 -8.77 -6.55
C SER A 33 -6.95 -8.74 -5.20
N HIS A 34 -6.13 -7.72 -4.95
CA HIS A 34 -5.39 -7.54 -3.69
C HIS A 34 -6.07 -6.57 -2.72
N ARG A 35 -7.25 -6.09 -3.07
CA ARG A 35 -8.05 -5.19 -2.23
C ARG A 35 -9.38 -5.83 -1.87
N THR A 36 -9.67 -5.92 -0.58
CA THR A 36 -10.99 -6.32 -0.06
C THR A 36 -11.61 -5.13 0.65
N SER A 37 -12.85 -4.81 0.32
CA SER A 37 -13.60 -3.74 0.98
C SER A 37 -14.93 -4.29 1.47
N THR A 38 -15.16 -4.24 2.77
CA THR A 38 -16.40 -4.72 3.41
C THR A 38 -17.00 -3.60 4.25
N GLY A 39 -18.34 -3.49 4.22
CA GLY A 39 -19.04 -2.63 5.17
C GLY A 39 -18.80 -3.17 6.58
N ALA A 40 -18.44 -2.30 7.52
CA ALA A 40 -18.20 -2.67 8.90
C ALA A 40 -18.70 -1.58 9.83
N SER A 41 -19.34 -1.97 10.94
CA SER A 41 -19.62 -1.02 12.01
C SER A 41 -18.34 -0.63 12.73
N ALA A 42 -18.34 0.52 13.42
CA ALA A 42 -17.21 0.94 14.25
C ALA A 42 -16.81 -0.13 15.26
N GLN A 43 -17.77 -0.80 15.89
CA GLN A 43 -17.51 -1.87 16.86
C GLN A 43 -16.78 -3.07 16.24
N LEU A 44 -17.15 -3.50 15.03
CA LEU A 44 -16.45 -4.57 14.32
C LEU A 44 -15.03 -4.14 13.93
N ALA A 45 -14.87 -2.89 13.51
CA ALA A 45 -13.55 -2.34 13.23
C ALA A 45 -12.68 -2.32 14.49
N ASP A 46 -13.20 -1.86 15.63
CA ASP A 46 -12.47 -1.82 16.89
C ASP A 46 -11.97 -3.21 17.32
N VAL A 47 -12.81 -4.23 17.20
CA VAL A 47 -12.43 -5.62 17.49
C VAL A 47 -11.31 -6.11 16.56
N GLU A 48 -11.41 -5.83 15.26
CA GLU A 48 -10.41 -6.24 14.28
C GLU A 48 -9.08 -5.50 14.53
N PHE A 49 -9.11 -4.19 14.75
CA PHE A 49 -7.90 -3.42 15.06
C PHE A 49 -7.28 -3.83 16.39
N ALA A 50 -8.07 -4.10 17.42
CA ALA A 50 -7.56 -4.62 18.69
C ALA A 50 -6.84 -5.96 18.50
N ARG A 51 -7.39 -6.85 17.69
CA ARG A 51 -6.77 -8.13 17.34
C ARG A 51 -5.44 -7.94 16.59
N LEU A 52 -5.41 -7.02 15.61
CA LEU A 52 -4.20 -6.73 14.85
C LEU A 52 -3.13 -6.12 15.76
N ARG A 53 -3.48 -5.16 16.61
CA ARG A 53 -2.54 -4.56 17.57
C ARG A 53 -1.99 -5.58 18.56
N ALA A 54 -2.82 -6.52 19.01
CA ALA A 54 -2.38 -7.60 19.89
C ALA A 54 -1.28 -8.48 19.25
N ARG A 55 -1.33 -8.67 17.93
CA ARG A 55 -0.28 -9.39 17.17
C ARG A 55 1.07 -8.69 17.24
N PHE A 56 1.06 -7.36 17.35
CA PHE A 56 2.26 -6.51 17.38
C PHE A 56 2.51 -5.90 18.77
N ALA A 57 1.97 -6.53 19.84
CA ALA A 57 2.14 -6.04 21.20
C ALA A 57 3.64 -5.91 21.55
N GLY A 58 4.03 -4.74 22.02
CA GLY A 58 5.42 -4.40 22.35
C GLY A 58 6.29 -3.96 21.15
N GLN A 59 5.77 -3.95 19.94
CA GLN A 59 6.47 -3.38 18.79
C GLN A 59 6.10 -1.90 18.62
N GLN A 60 7.11 -1.07 18.48
CA GLN A 60 6.89 0.32 18.07
C GLN A 60 6.73 0.39 16.55
N PRO A 61 5.77 1.17 16.02
CA PRO A 61 5.65 1.39 14.60
C PRO A 61 6.90 2.08 14.04
N LEU A 62 7.23 1.75 12.79
CA LEU A 62 8.33 2.40 12.09
C LEU A 62 8.03 3.88 11.84
N LEU A 63 6.78 4.19 11.50
CA LEU A 63 6.29 5.53 11.26
C LEU A 63 5.31 5.95 12.35
N ASP A 64 5.62 7.03 13.03
CA ASP A 64 4.67 7.75 13.88
C ASP A 64 3.87 8.74 13.00
N MET A 65 2.64 8.36 12.66
CA MET A 65 1.78 9.18 11.80
C MET A 65 1.32 10.49 12.47
N GLN A 66 1.31 10.57 13.80
CA GLN A 66 0.95 11.80 14.52
C GLN A 66 2.07 12.82 14.41
N ARG A 67 3.31 12.39 14.58
CA ARG A 67 4.50 13.24 14.52
C ARG A 67 5.06 13.39 13.11
N ARG A 68 4.61 12.56 12.19
CA ARG A 68 5.17 12.42 10.82
C ARG A 68 6.68 12.12 10.85
N GLU A 69 7.10 11.35 11.84
CA GLU A 69 8.50 11.00 12.06
C GLU A 69 8.72 9.50 11.91
N VAL A 70 9.83 9.13 11.30
CA VAL A 70 10.29 7.75 11.26
C VAL A 70 11.06 7.45 12.54
N SER A 71 10.66 6.39 13.23
CA SER A 71 11.32 5.97 14.47
C SER A 71 12.79 5.67 14.25
N ALA A 72 13.66 6.45 14.89
CA ALA A 72 15.11 6.25 14.84
C ALA A 72 15.60 5.00 15.61
N ALA A 73 14.76 4.42 16.46
CA ALA A 73 15.10 3.29 17.32
C ALA A 73 15.05 1.94 16.60
N LEU A 74 15.70 1.85 15.45
CA LEU A 74 15.78 0.61 14.70
C LEU A 74 17.12 -0.06 14.95
N ALA A 75 17.13 -1.08 15.79
CA ALA A 75 18.23 -2.04 15.74
C ALA A 75 18.22 -2.65 14.32
N PRO A 76 19.35 -2.59 13.59
CA PRO A 76 19.41 -3.22 12.29
C PRO A 76 19.11 -4.71 12.45
N PRO A 77 18.29 -5.30 11.59
CA PRO A 77 18.09 -6.75 11.60
C PRO A 77 19.43 -7.43 11.38
N ALA A 78 19.59 -8.60 11.97
CA ALA A 78 20.85 -9.37 11.91
C ALA A 78 21.18 -9.93 10.50
N GLY A 79 20.52 -9.45 9.44
CA GLY A 79 20.73 -9.88 8.06
C GLY A 79 19.68 -9.31 7.11
N PRO A 80 19.80 -9.50 5.79
CA PRO A 80 18.78 -9.08 4.82
C PRO A 80 17.51 -9.84 5.09
N ALA A 81 16.51 -9.13 5.62
CA ALA A 81 15.18 -9.68 5.82
C ALA A 81 14.53 -9.92 4.46
N GLN A 82 14.05 -11.15 4.23
CA GLN A 82 13.20 -11.42 3.08
C GLN A 82 11.79 -10.94 3.43
N LEU A 83 11.38 -9.83 2.84
CA LEU A 83 10.04 -9.29 2.97
C LEU A 83 9.16 -9.88 1.86
N HIS A 84 8.03 -10.46 2.25
CA HIS A 84 7.12 -11.16 1.34
C HIS A 84 5.94 -10.31 0.95
N SER A 85 5.26 -9.71 1.92
CA SER A 85 4.02 -8.96 1.69
C SER A 85 3.96 -7.69 2.51
N PHE A 86 3.28 -6.72 1.94
CA PHE A 86 2.89 -5.49 2.61
C PHE A 86 1.38 -5.52 2.84
N HIS A 87 0.97 -5.38 4.07
CA HIS A 87 -0.41 -5.43 4.51
C HIS A 87 -0.86 -4.08 5.04
N THR A 88 -2.07 -3.70 4.70
CA THR A 88 -2.70 -2.49 5.24
C THR A 88 -4.17 -2.76 5.52
N VAL A 89 -4.62 -2.31 6.69
CA VAL A 89 -6.03 -2.31 7.06
C VAL A 89 -6.42 -0.91 7.45
N ILE A 90 -7.51 -0.44 6.87
CA ILE A 90 -8.05 0.91 7.07
C ILE A 90 -9.53 0.81 7.40
N PHE A 91 -9.95 1.53 8.41
CA PHE A 91 -11.37 1.78 8.67
C PHE A 91 -11.67 3.26 8.42
N ASP A 92 -12.54 3.51 7.45
CA ASP A 92 -12.95 4.84 7.03
C ASP A 92 -14.34 5.17 7.60
N THR A 93 -14.44 6.27 8.35
CA THR A 93 -15.69 6.73 8.96
C THR A 93 -16.40 7.82 8.15
N ARG A 94 -15.68 8.54 7.26
CA ARG A 94 -16.25 9.65 6.49
C ARG A 94 -17.21 9.21 5.39
N GLY A 95 -16.99 8.01 4.86
CA GLY A 95 -17.79 7.48 3.78
C GLY A 95 -18.87 6.49 4.25
N ARG A 96 -18.79 5.27 3.76
CA ARG A 96 -19.79 4.21 3.99
C ARG A 96 -19.46 3.30 5.18
N GLN A 97 -18.64 3.72 6.13
CA GLN A 97 -18.12 2.86 7.20
C GLN A 97 -17.57 1.56 6.63
N ARG A 98 -16.42 1.64 6.01
CA ARG A 98 -15.80 0.50 5.31
C ARG A 98 -14.50 0.11 5.97
N LEU A 99 -14.35 -1.19 6.12
CA LEU A 99 -13.05 -1.81 6.41
C LEU A 99 -12.41 -2.21 5.08
N VAL A 100 -11.29 -1.59 4.76
CA VAL A 100 -10.52 -1.86 3.56
C VAL A 100 -9.25 -2.60 3.97
N ARG A 101 -9.03 -3.76 3.36
CA ARG A 101 -7.79 -4.53 3.52
C ARG A 101 -7.08 -4.58 2.18
N ILE A 102 -5.78 -4.33 2.21
CA ILE A 102 -4.90 -4.33 1.04
C ILE A 102 -3.72 -5.22 1.38
N ASP A 103 -3.53 -6.25 0.58
CA ASP A 103 -2.44 -7.21 0.73
C ASP A 103 -1.68 -7.27 -0.58
N VAL A 104 -0.49 -6.69 -0.64
CA VAL A 104 0.33 -6.66 -1.87
C VAL A 104 1.68 -7.32 -1.66
N PRO A 105 2.17 -8.08 -2.63
CA PRO A 105 3.52 -8.62 -2.58
C PRO A 105 4.54 -7.48 -2.44
N TYR A 106 5.52 -7.64 -1.54
CA TYR A 106 6.51 -6.60 -1.25
C TYR A 106 7.30 -6.16 -2.49
N TRP A 107 7.65 -7.11 -3.38
CA TRP A 107 8.35 -6.80 -4.63
C TRP A 107 7.59 -5.81 -5.52
N PHE A 108 6.25 -5.86 -5.48
CA PHE A 108 5.39 -4.94 -6.25
C PHE A 108 5.54 -3.52 -5.71
N GLY A 109 5.36 -3.32 -4.41
CA GLY A 109 5.56 -2.02 -3.76
C GLY A 109 6.98 -1.47 -4.00
N ARG A 110 8.00 -2.32 -3.83
CA ARG A 110 9.41 -1.97 -4.10
C ARG A 110 9.65 -1.51 -5.55
N ARG A 111 8.96 -2.10 -6.52
CA ARG A 111 9.09 -1.73 -7.94
C ARG A 111 8.54 -0.35 -8.25
N PHE A 112 7.44 0.02 -7.62
CA PHE A 112 6.76 1.30 -7.85
C PHE A 112 7.29 2.44 -6.98
N ALA A 113 7.84 2.16 -5.81
CA ALA A 113 8.49 3.13 -4.93
C ALA A 113 9.77 3.75 -5.52
N ARG A 114 10.18 3.35 -6.72
CA ARG A 114 11.47 3.73 -7.31
C ARG A 114 11.57 5.17 -7.79
N HIS A 115 10.48 5.95 -7.84
CA HIS A 115 10.59 7.30 -8.41
C HIS A 115 11.37 8.26 -7.49
N ASP A 116 11.24 8.12 -6.16
CA ASP A 116 12.02 8.91 -5.19
C ASP A 116 12.48 8.09 -3.97
N GLY A 117 12.40 6.77 -4.05
CA GLY A 117 12.76 5.87 -2.94
C GLY A 117 11.74 5.87 -1.79
N GLU A 118 10.63 6.57 -1.91
CA GLU A 118 9.60 6.68 -0.89
C GLU A 118 8.34 5.88 -1.22
N PHE A 119 7.75 5.22 -0.22
CA PHE A 119 6.46 4.56 -0.33
C PHE A 119 5.34 5.59 -0.19
N THR A 120 5.00 6.28 -1.27
CA THR A 120 3.83 7.17 -1.33
C THR A 120 2.57 6.48 -1.85
N TRP A 121 2.71 5.29 -2.39
CA TRP A 121 1.69 4.56 -3.12
C TRP A 121 0.50 4.06 -2.29
N LEU A 122 0.59 4.07 -0.95
CA LEU A 122 -0.54 3.66 -0.10
C LEU A 122 -1.78 4.52 -0.33
N GLY A 123 -1.61 5.81 -0.58
CA GLY A 123 -2.72 6.69 -0.94
C GLY A 123 -3.28 6.40 -2.32
N GLU A 124 -2.42 6.22 -3.31
CA GLU A 124 -2.83 5.97 -4.69
C GLU A 124 -3.49 4.61 -4.88
N LEU A 125 -2.99 3.55 -4.21
CA LEU A 125 -3.58 2.21 -4.27
C LEU A 125 -4.90 2.10 -3.52
N THR A 126 -5.12 2.94 -2.53
CA THR A 126 -6.35 2.85 -1.74
C THR A 126 -7.54 3.47 -2.43
N PHE A 127 -7.37 4.34 -3.42
CA PHE A 127 -8.42 5.17 -4.01
C PHE A 127 -9.28 5.82 -2.92
N LEU A 128 -8.63 6.26 -1.86
CA LEU A 128 -9.27 6.78 -0.66
C LEU A 128 -9.23 8.31 -0.68
N ASP A 129 -9.57 8.93 -1.81
CA ASP A 129 -9.62 10.39 -1.96
C ASP A 129 -10.50 11.10 -0.90
N ASP A 130 -11.37 10.33 -0.24
CA ASP A 130 -12.29 10.81 0.80
C ASP A 130 -11.89 10.35 2.22
N THR A 131 -10.69 9.82 2.44
CA THR A 131 -10.32 9.31 3.77
C THR A 131 -9.85 10.40 4.71
N GLU A 132 -9.99 10.12 6.00
CA GLU A 132 -9.43 10.94 7.08
C GLU A 132 -7.90 10.90 7.13
N PHE A 133 -7.29 10.06 6.30
CA PHE A 133 -5.85 9.84 6.24
C PHE A 133 -5.23 10.61 5.09
N ASP A 134 -4.26 11.44 5.41
CA ASP A 134 -3.43 12.11 4.42
C ASP A 134 -2.42 11.10 3.86
N PRO A 135 -2.59 10.64 2.60
CA PRO A 135 -1.69 9.67 1.99
C PRO A 135 -0.26 10.21 1.84
N GLU A 136 -0.10 11.53 1.73
CA GLU A 136 1.22 12.16 1.64
C GLU A 136 1.96 12.18 3.00
N ALA A 137 1.25 11.96 4.10
CA ALA A 137 1.88 11.84 5.41
C ALA A 137 2.68 10.53 5.55
N ILE A 138 2.43 9.55 4.68
CA ILE A 138 3.11 8.25 4.71
C ILE A 138 4.28 8.27 3.74
N ARG A 139 5.38 8.87 4.18
CA ARG A 139 6.64 8.85 3.42
C ARG A 139 7.63 7.92 4.10
N LEU A 140 7.76 6.73 3.54
CA LEU A 140 8.74 5.74 3.99
C LEU A 140 9.63 5.36 2.82
N SER A 141 10.93 5.35 3.03
CA SER A 141 11.84 4.82 2.02
C SER A 141 11.85 3.29 2.07
N VAL A 142 12.10 2.68 0.91
CA VAL A 142 12.32 1.23 0.79
C VAL A 142 13.39 0.77 1.76
N ASP A 143 14.50 1.52 1.84
CA ASP A 143 15.63 1.22 2.71
C ASP A 143 15.27 1.24 4.20
N GLN A 144 14.33 2.09 4.62
CA GLN A 144 13.86 2.13 6.01
C GLN A 144 13.05 0.89 6.35
N ILE A 145 12.18 0.44 5.43
CA ILE A 145 11.39 -0.78 5.62
C ILE A 145 12.30 -2.01 5.59
N GLU A 146 13.23 -2.10 4.63
CA GLU A 146 14.17 -3.21 4.53
C GLU A 146 15.10 -3.29 5.75
N ARG A 147 15.54 -2.15 6.30
CA ARG A 147 16.33 -2.11 7.55
C ARG A 147 15.52 -2.52 8.76
N ARG A 148 14.22 -2.18 8.80
CA ARG A 148 13.33 -2.60 9.88
C ARG A 148 13.10 -4.10 9.87
N GLY A 149 12.97 -4.69 8.66
CA GLY A 149 12.55 -6.05 8.50
C GLY A 149 11.04 -6.26 8.78
N PRO A 150 10.61 -7.53 8.94
CA PRO A 150 9.22 -7.84 9.24
C PRO A 150 8.73 -7.18 10.52
N GLY A 151 7.50 -6.66 10.49
CA GLY A 151 6.89 -6.06 11.67
C GLY A 151 5.97 -4.89 11.37
N LEU A 152 5.59 -4.18 12.43
CA LEU A 152 4.66 -3.06 12.38
C LEU A 152 5.29 -1.85 11.68
N VAL A 153 4.66 -1.39 10.61
CA VAL A 153 5.10 -0.21 9.85
C VAL A 153 4.44 1.05 10.39
N ALA A 154 3.13 1.06 10.51
CA ALA A 154 2.39 2.19 11.07
C ALA A 154 1.13 1.71 11.81
N ASP A 155 0.77 2.42 12.87
CA ASP A 155 -0.50 2.27 13.59
C ASP A 155 -1.01 3.65 13.96
N TYR A 156 -2.23 3.96 13.56
CA TYR A 156 -2.82 5.26 13.77
C TYR A 156 -4.32 5.16 14.02
N ALA A 157 -4.78 5.88 15.02
CA ALA A 157 -6.20 6.10 15.29
C ALA A 157 -6.51 7.60 15.14
N HIS A 158 -7.36 7.93 14.18
CA HIS A 158 -7.78 9.29 13.94
C HIS A 158 -8.83 9.73 14.97
N PRO A 159 -8.80 10.98 15.46
CA PRO A 159 -9.81 11.49 16.41
C PRO A 159 -11.25 11.38 15.90
N GLY A 160 -11.47 11.39 14.58
CA GLY A 160 -12.77 11.17 13.94
C GLY A 160 -13.25 9.71 13.92
N GLY A 161 -12.50 8.78 14.52
CA GLY A 161 -12.84 7.36 14.62
C GLY A 161 -12.26 6.47 13.52
N GLY A 162 -11.63 7.06 12.49
CA GLY A 162 -10.90 6.28 11.48
C GLY A 162 -9.69 5.58 12.08
N GLN A 163 -9.34 4.41 11.57
CA GLN A 163 -8.20 3.62 12.04
C GLN A 163 -7.37 3.12 10.87
N PHE A 164 -6.08 3.06 11.07
CA PHE A 164 -5.11 2.60 10.08
C PHE A 164 -4.03 1.75 10.77
N ILE A 165 -3.72 0.60 10.19
CA ILE A 165 -2.58 -0.22 10.60
C ILE A 165 -1.93 -0.83 9.36
N SER A 166 -0.59 -0.81 9.30
CA SER A 166 0.16 -1.47 8.25
C SER A 166 1.37 -2.21 8.79
N TRP A 167 1.73 -3.32 8.16
CA TRP A 167 2.87 -4.15 8.53
C TRP A 167 3.46 -4.85 7.31
N VAL A 168 4.67 -5.36 7.48
CA VAL A 168 5.35 -6.24 6.51
C VAL A 168 5.69 -7.58 7.14
N ASP A 169 5.66 -8.65 6.34
CA ASP A 169 6.06 -9.99 6.74
C ASP A 169 7.06 -10.61 5.76
#